data_1913ee08d14ae775e5e355f1a0db1d1b
#
_entry.id   1913ee08d14ae775e5e355f1a0db1d1b
#
_cell.length_a   1.000
_cell.length_b   1.000
_cell.length_c   1.000
_cell.angle_alpha   90.00
_cell.angle_beta   90.00
_cell.angle_gamma   90.00
#
_symmetry.space_group_name_H-M   'P 1'
#
loop_
_entity.id
_entity.type
_entity.pdbx_description
1 polymer ?
#
loop_
_entity_poly.entity_id
_entity_poly.type
_entity_poly.pdbx_seq_one_letter_code
_entity_poly.pdbx_strand_id
1 'polypeptide(L)'
;VMGARMGFVVVVELTQRPTRRTKAVGKIVEVLGDNMGTGMAVDMALRTHEIPYIWPQAVEQQIAGLKEEVPEEAKAGRVDLRDLPLVTIDGEDARDFDDAVYCEKKRGGGWRLWVAIADVSYYVRPPTPLDREARNRGTSVYFPSQVVPMLPEVLSNGLCSLNPQVDRLCMVCEMTVSSKGRLTGYKFYEAVMSSHARLTYTKVWHMLQGDQDLREQYAPLVRHIEELHNLYKVLDNAREERGGISFESEEAKFIFNAERRIERIEQTQRNDAHKLIEECMILANISAARFVEKAKEPALFRIHDKPSTEAITSFRSVLAELGLELPGGNKPEPRDYAELLESIADRPDAEMLQTMLLRSMKQAIYDPENRGHFGLALQSYAHFTSPIRRYPDLSLHRAIKYLLAHEQGHKGNTTETGGYHYSMEEMLQLGQHCSMTERRADEATRDVSDWLKCDFMLDQVGNVFKGVISSVTGFGFFVRLDELFIDGLVHVSSLDNDYYRFDQVGQRLMGESSGQTYRLGDRVEVRVEAVNMDERKIDFSLISSERAPRNVGKTAREKAKRGETAKNAGKRRQVGKKVNFEPDSAFRGEKAKGKAKKEKKAKNPSAKTQKIAAATKAKRAAKKKSAE
;
A
#
# COMPACT_ATOMS: atom_id res chain seq x y z
N VAL A 1 33.29 30.42 5.66
CA VAL A 1 31.92 30.77 5.20
C VAL A 1 31.61 30.14 3.83
N MET A 2 32.49 29.29 3.28
CA MET A 2 32.29 28.51 2.03
C MET A 2 31.57 29.26 0.87
N GLY A 3 31.69 30.59 0.79
CA GLY A 3 31.03 31.41 -0.24
C GLY A 3 29.52 31.64 -0.07
N ALA A 4 28.92 31.21 1.04
CA ALA A 4 27.50 31.42 1.31
C ALA A 4 27.16 32.92 1.37
N ARG A 5 26.04 33.31 0.76
CA ARG A 5 25.49 34.67 0.78
C ARG A 5 24.10 34.65 1.40
N MET A 6 23.59 35.84 1.78
CA MET A 6 22.22 35.97 2.24
C MET A 6 21.25 35.50 1.14
N GLY A 7 20.28 34.67 1.50
CA GLY A 7 19.34 34.04 0.58
C GLY A 7 19.76 32.65 0.08
N PHE A 8 21.00 32.22 0.34
CA PHE A 8 21.43 30.88 -0.05
C PHE A 8 20.90 29.82 0.92
N VAL A 9 20.49 28.68 0.35
CA VAL A 9 20.19 27.45 1.10
C VAL A 9 21.51 26.77 1.45
N VAL A 10 21.69 26.41 2.71
CA VAL A 10 22.95 25.83 3.23
C VAL A 10 22.65 24.67 4.16
N VAL A 11 23.56 23.70 4.22
CA VAL A 11 23.56 22.66 5.24
C VAL A 11 24.45 23.09 6.39
N VAL A 12 23.91 23.02 7.61
CA VAL A 12 24.59 23.49 8.83
C VAL A 12 24.75 22.34 9.82
N GLU A 13 25.99 22.07 10.22
CA GLU A 13 26.29 21.20 11.34
C GLU A 13 26.19 21.99 12.64
N LEU A 14 25.33 21.57 13.57
CA LEU A 14 25.18 22.23 14.88
C LEU A 14 26.37 21.95 15.77
N THR A 15 27.16 22.96 16.07
CA THR A 15 28.27 22.91 17.05
C THR A 15 27.77 23.16 18.46
N GLN A 16 26.67 23.89 18.64
CA GLN A 16 26.03 24.14 19.91
C GLN A 16 24.52 24.07 19.79
N ARG A 17 23.89 23.18 20.55
CA ARG A 17 22.42 23.06 20.60
C ARG A 17 21.81 24.27 21.34
N PRO A 18 20.61 24.71 20.95
CA PRO A 18 19.91 25.79 21.62
C PRO A 18 19.54 25.39 23.05
N THR A 19 19.63 26.36 23.98
CA THR A 19 19.13 26.22 25.34
C THR A 19 18.16 27.36 25.62
N ARG A 20 17.54 27.39 26.82
CA ARG A 20 16.66 28.51 27.21
C ARG A 20 17.38 29.87 27.21
N ARG A 21 18.73 29.91 27.26
CA ARG A 21 19.55 31.13 27.38
C ARG A 21 20.47 31.37 26.18
N THR A 22 20.71 30.38 25.33
CA THR A 22 21.64 30.48 24.19
C THR A 22 20.95 30.02 22.90
N LYS A 23 21.19 30.76 21.81
CA LYS A 23 20.77 30.35 20.46
C LYS A 23 21.63 29.19 19.97
N ALA A 24 21.11 28.44 18.99
CA ALA A 24 21.91 27.45 18.28
C ALA A 24 23.09 28.13 17.57
N VAL A 25 24.24 27.47 17.56
CA VAL A 25 25.43 27.86 16.78
C VAL A 25 25.75 26.68 15.86
N GLY A 26 26.04 26.97 14.61
CA GLY A 26 26.37 25.95 13.61
C GLY A 26 27.47 26.41 12.68
N LYS A 27 28.08 25.43 12.03
CA LYS A 27 29.06 25.61 10.96
C LYS A 27 28.41 25.21 9.63
N ILE A 28 28.50 26.06 8.61
CA ILE A 28 28.09 25.72 7.25
C ILE A 28 29.04 24.64 6.72
N VAL A 29 28.47 23.49 6.36
CA VAL A 29 29.20 22.33 5.80
C VAL A 29 28.98 22.18 4.31
N GLU A 30 27.85 22.68 3.78
CA GLU A 30 27.54 22.64 2.35
C GLU A 30 26.71 23.88 1.95
N VAL A 31 26.89 24.34 0.73
CA VAL A 31 26.11 25.44 0.13
C VAL A 31 25.38 24.89 -1.09
N LEU A 32 24.05 24.90 -1.04
CA LEU A 32 23.20 24.38 -2.13
C LEU A 32 22.92 25.44 -3.20
N GLY A 33 22.98 26.73 -2.83
CA GLY A 33 22.76 27.85 -3.75
C GLY A 33 21.50 28.66 -3.43
N ASP A 34 21.06 29.48 -4.39
CA ASP A 34 19.91 30.39 -4.27
C ASP A 34 18.79 30.10 -5.28
N ASN A 35 18.98 29.10 -6.14
CA ASN A 35 17.99 28.72 -7.15
C ASN A 35 16.90 27.82 -6.54
N MET A 36 15.82 28.43 -6.07
CA MET A 36 14.67 27.76 -5.47
C MET A 36 13.77 27.07 -6.52
N GLY A 37 14.35 26.18 -7.33
CA GLY A 37 13.60 25.36 -8.28
C GLY A 37 13.30 23.94 -7.75
N THR A 38 12.61 23.14 -8.56
CA THR A 38 12.25 21.75 -8.24
C THR A 38 13.44 20.90 -7.79
N GLY A 39 14.62 21.09 -8.41
CA GLY A 39 15.84 20.39 -8.03
C GLY A 39 16.27 20.72 -6.60
N MET A 40 16.16 21.96 -6.18
CA MET A 40 16.48 22.39 -4.81
C MET A 40 15.55 21.75 -3.77
N ALA A 41 14.26 21.62 -4.09
CA ALA A 41 13.30 20.95 -3.21
C ALA A 41 13.71 19.51 -2.93
N VAL A 42 14.14 18.77 -3.96
CA VAL A 42 14.66 17.40 -3.80
C VAL A 42 15.98 17.40 -3.02
N ASP A 43 16.93 18.30 -3.36
CA ASP A 43 18.21 18.42 -2.64
C ASP A 43 18.02 18.69 -1.15
N MET A 44 17.08 19.55 -0.79
CA MET A 44 16.70 19.81 0.60
C MET A 44 16.11 18.58 1.28
N ALA A 45 15.19 17.88 0.60
CA ALA A 45 14.54 16.69 1.14
C ALA A 45 15.55 15.55 1.39
N LEU A 46 16.49 15.32 0.46
CA LEU A 46 17.54 14.31 0.60
C LEU A 46 18.37 14.52 1.89
N ARG A 47 18.72 15.76 2.20
CA ARG A 47 19.51 16.11 3.37
C ARG A 47 18.70 16.13 4.65
N THR A 48 17.48 16.67 4.59
CA THR A 48 16.57 16.74 5.74
C THR A 48 16.21 15.35 6.25
N HIS A 49 15.99 14.42 5.34
CA HIS A 49 15.61 13.03 5.65
C HIS A 49 16.81 12.06 5.67
N GLU A 50 18.03 12.56 5.53
CA GLU A 50 19.27 11.75 5.53
C GLU A 50 19.21 10.58 4.52
N ILE A 51 18.69 10.85 3.32
CA ILE A 51 18.60 9.85 2.26
C ILE A 51 19.95 9.73 1.55
N PRO A 52 20.56 8.53 1.48
CA PRO A 52 21.80 8.32 0.74
C PRO A 52 21.56 8.51 -0.76
N TYR A 53 22.26 9.44 -1.40
CA TYR A 53 22.13 9.74 -2.83
C TYR A 53 23.47 9.68 -3.59
N ILE A 54 24.59 9.70 -2.89
CA ILE A 54 25.93 9.55 -3.46
C ILE A 54 26.34 8.08 -3.37
N TRP A 55 26.91 7.54 -4.45
CA TRP A 55 27.47 6.20 -4.42
C TRP A 55 28.85 6.18 -3.79
N PRO A 56 29.13 5.29 -2.82
CA PRO A 56 30.48 5.08 -2.31
C PRO A 56 31.44 4.60 -3.41
N GLN A 57 32.69 5.06 -3.39
CA GLN A 57 33.71 4.67 -4.38
C GLN A 57 33.87 3.16 -4.52
N ALA A 58 33.74 2.40 -3.42
CA ALA A 58 33.82 0.95 -3.44
C ALA A 58 32.67 0.31 -4.24
N VAL A 59 31.49 0.93 -4.29
CA VAL A 59 30.37 0.50 -5.14
C VAL A 59 30.69 0.80 -6.61
N GLU A 60 31.16 2.01 -6.92
CA GLU A 60 31.54 2.41 -8.27
C GLU A 60 32.61 1.48 -8.85
N GLN A 61 33.61 1.13 -8.03
CA GLN A 61 34.63 0.14 -8.42
C GLN A 61 34.06 -1.25 -8.67
N GLN A 62 33.11 -1.69 -7.85
CA GLN A 62 32.47 -3.00 -8.00
C GLN A 62 31.67 -3.11 -9.30
N ILE A 63 30.98 -2.05 -9.70
CA ILE A 63 30.12 -2.05 -10.89
C ILE A 63 30.85 -1.67 -12.19
N ALA A 64 32.05 -1.08 -12.12
CA ALA A 64 32.80 -0.60 -13.27
C ALA A 64 33.10 -1.68 -14.32
N GLY A 65 33.10 -2.97 -13.93
CA GLY A 65 33.34 -4.11 -14.82
C GLY A 65 32.07 -4.75 -15.37
N LEU A 66 30.88 -4.28 -14.98
CA LEU A 66 29.64 -4.86 -15.46
C LEU A 66 29.39 -4.46 -16.91
N LYS A 67 29.03 -5.44 -17.74
CA LYS A 67 28.60 -5.25 -19.12
C LYS A 67 27.07 -5.19 -19.15
N GLU A 68 26.50 -4.64 -20.21
CA GLU A 68 25.03 -4.58 -20.39
C GLU A 68 24.40 -5.94 -20.69
N GLU A 69 25.20 -6.92 -21.13
CA GLU A 69 24.76 -8.26 -21.47
C GLU A 69 24.96 -9.23 -20.31
N VAL A 70 24.00 -10.14 -20.17
CA VAL A 70 24.07 -11.24 -19.17
C VAL A 70 25.15 -12.22 -19.59
N PRO A 71 26.14 -12.54 -18.72
CA PRO A 71 27.19 -13.51 -19.02
C PRO A 71 26.61 -14.89 -19.32
N GLU A 72 27.17 -15.62 -20.29
CA GLU A 72 26.70 -16.97 -20.64
C GLU A 72 26.80 -17.96 -19.47
N GLU A 73 27.85 -17.85 -18.65
CA GLU A 73 28.00 -18.66 -17.44
C GLU A 73 26.87 -18.46 -16.43
N ALA A 74 26.26 -17.25 -16.39
CA ALA A 74 25.14 -16.94 -15.50
C ALA A 74 23.82 -17.62 -15.94
N LYS A 75 23.74 -18.01 -17.22
CA LYS A 75 22.57 -18.70 -17.77
C LYS A 75 22.63 -20.21 -17.54
N ALA A 76 23.80 -20.76 -17.26
CA ALA A 76 24.00 -22.19 -17.08
C ALA A 76 23.18 -22.75 -15.91
N GLY A 77 22.52 -23.87 -16.12
CA GLY A 77 21.72 -24.57 -15.10
C GLY A 77 20.35 -23.94 -14.81
N ARG A 78 20.00 -22.82 -15.45
CA ARG A 78 18.70 -22.15 -15.34
C ARG A 78 17.68 -22.74 -16.32
N VAL A 79 16.41 -22.64 -15.95
CA VAL A 79 15.31 -23.02 -16.87
C VAL A 79 15.23 -21.97 -17.99
N ASP A 80 15.20 -22.44 -19.23
CA ASP A 80 15.04 -21.56 -20.40
C ASP A 80 13.55 -21.24 -20.63
N LEU A 81 13.20 -19.97 -20.50
CA LEU A 81 11.85 -19.43 -20.72
C LEU A 81 11.82 -18.36 -21.82
N ARG A 82 12.86 -18.29 -22.66
CA ARG A 82 12.95 -17.25 -23.71
C ARG A 82 11.86 -17.35 -24.75
N ASP A 83 11.36 -18.55 -25.00
CA ASP A 83 10.25 -18.79 -25.93
C ASP A 83 8.86 -18.59 -25.30
N LEU A 84 8.78 -18.46 -23.96
CA LEU A 84 7.52 -18.20 -23.26
C LEU A 84 7.15 -16.72 -23.46
N PRO A 85 5.93 -16.37 -23.95
CA PRO A 85 5.57 -14.99 -24.27
C PRO A 85 5.29 -14.15 -23.01
N LEU A 86 6.30 -14.06 -22.15
CA LEU A 86 6.33 -13.17 -20.99
C LEU A 86 6.39 -11.71 -21.46
N VAL A 87 5.60 -10.85 -20.82
CA VAL A 87 5.55 -9.41 -21.11
C VAL A 87 5.69 -8.62 -19.83
N THR A 88 6.33 -7.45 -19.91
CA THR A 88 6.31 -6.44 -18.84
C THR A 88 5.17 -5.47 -19.07
N ILE A 89 4.45 -5.08 -18.01
CA ILE A 89 3.33 -4.13 -18.05
C ILE A 89 3.53 -3.15 -16.90
N ASP A 90 3.87 -1.89 -17.20
CA ASP A 90 4.15 -0.87 -16.19
C ASP A 90 3.76 0.54 -16.70
N GLY A 91 4.08 1.59 -15.97
CA GLY A 91 3.89 2.98 -16.41
C GLY A 91 4.75 3.35 -17.63
N GLU A 92 4.34 4.40 -18.34
CA GLU A 92 5.04 4.90 -19.53
C GLU A 92 6.47 5.32 -19.23
N ASP A 93 6.70 5.88 -18.04
CA ASP A 93 7.98 6.44 -17.60
C ASP A 93 8.89 5.43 -16.88
N ALA A 94 8.39 4.20 -16.63
CA ALA A 94 9.14 3.15 -15.94
C ALA A 94 10.38 2.71 -16.77
N ARG A 95 11.49 2.45 -16.06
CA ARG A 95 12.75 1.94 -16.64
C ARG A 95 13.28 0.70 -15.93
N ASP A 96 12.84 0.47 -14.71
CA ASP A 96 13.23 -0.58 -13.79
C ASP A 96 12.13 -1.66 -13.72
N PHE A 97 12.05 -2.50 -14.78
CA PHE A 97 11.03 -3.53 -14.88
C PHE A 97 11.39 -4.72 -13.98
N ASP A 98 10.75 -4.78 -12.82
CA ASP A 98 10.95 -5.87 -11.85
C ASP A 98 10.26 -7.16 -12.28
N ASP A 99 9.12 -7.10 -12.96
CA ASP A 99 8.24 -8.24 -13.21
C ASP A 99 7.81 -8.40 -14.67
N ALA A 100 7.65 -9.66 -15.07
CA ALA A 100 7.03 -10.06 -16.32
C ALA A 100 6.03 -11.19 -16.04
N VAL A 101 4.92 -11.21 -16.77
CA VAL A 101 3.81 -12.10 -16.54
C VAL A 101 3.37 -12.84 -17.79
N TYR A 102 2.89 -14.08 -17.61
CA TYR A 102 2.24 -14.88 -18.62
C TYR A 102 1.29 -15.86 -17.94
N CYS A 103 0.15 -16.16 -18.56
CA CYS A 103 -0.70 -17.23 -18.10
C CYS A 103 -1.28 -18.05 -19.25
N GLU A 104 -1.63 -19.29 -18.93
CA GLU A 104 -2.36 -20.20 -19.83
C GLU A 104 -3.51 -20.88 -19.11
N LYS A 105 -4.60 -21.12 -19.85
CA LYS A 105 -5.74 -21.85 -19.34
C LYS A 105 -5.47 -23.35 -19.33
N LYS A 106 -5.79 -24.02 -18.23
CA LYS A 106 -5.61 -25.47 -18.09
C LYS A 106 -6.80 -26.22 -18.70
N ARG A 107 -6.54 -27.42 -19.26
CA ARG A 107 -7.58 -28.31 -19.81
C ARG A 107 -8.64 -28.72 -18.79
N GLY A 108 -8.27 -28.81 -17.52
CA GLY A 108 -9.19 -29.13 -16.40
C GLY A 108 -9.86 -27.94 -15.75
N GLY A 109 -9.76 -26.75 -16.34
CA GLY A 109 -10.21 -25.47 -15.76
C GLY A 109 -9.16 -24.82 -14.87
N GLY A 110 -9.33 -23.51 -14.65
CA GLY A 110 -8.33 -22.68 -13.97
C GLY A 110 -7.13 -22.34 -14.86
N TRP A 111 -6.08 -21.83 -14.25
CA TRP A 111 -4.92 -21.27 -14.95
C TRP A 111 -3.60 -21.76 -14.39
N ARG A 112 -2.59 -21.71 -15.22
CA ARG A 112 -1.19 -21.73 -14.84
C ARG A 112 -0.64 -20.33 -15.09
N LEU A 113 -0.08 -19.71 -14.06
CA LEU A 113 0.43 -18.35 -14.07
C LEU A 113 1.92 -18.37 -13.81
N TRP A 114 2.70 -17.67 -14.63
CA TRP A 114 4.11 -17.41 -14.42
C TRP A 114 4.29 -15.94 -14.07
N VAL A 115 4.95 -15.69 -12.95
CA VAL A 115 5.43 -14.39 -12.53
C VAL A 115 6.94 -14.50 -12.45
N ALA A 116 7.62 -13.89 -13.42
CA ALA A 116 9.07 -13.83 -13.48
C ALA A 116 9.54 -12.51 -12.91
N ILE A 117 10.39 -12.57 -11.89
CA ILE A 117 10.92 -11.39 -11.19
C ILE A 117 12.42 -11.28 -11.46
N ALA A 118 12.91 -10.07 -11.71
CA ALA A 118 14.33 -9.78 -11.92
C ALA A 118 15.21 -10.43 -10.84
N ASP A 119 16.20 -11.20 -11.25
CA ASP A 119 17.11 -11.89 -10.32
C ASP A 119 18.24 -10.96 -9.85
N VAL A 120 17.86 -9.97 -9.05
CA VAL A 120 18.79 -9.00 -8.45
C VAL A 120 19.82 -9.69 -7.55
N SER A 121 19.42 -10.76 -6.87
CA SER A 121 20.29 -11.48 -5.93
C SER A 121 21.49 -12.15 -6.60
N TYR A 122 21.47 -12.35 -7.92
CA TYR A 122 22.62 -12.81 -8.68
C TYR A 122 23.75 -11.78 -8.71
N TYR A 123 23.41 -10.48 -8.83
CA TYR A 123 24.36 -9.38 -8.94
C TYR A 123 24.71 -8.76 -7.58
N VAL A 124 23.73 -8.65 -6.69
CA VAL A 124 23.86 -8.03 -5.36
C VAL A 124 24.03 -9.11 -4.31
N ARG A 125 25.27 -9.47 -4.02
CA ARG A 125 25.61 -10.59 -3.13
C ARG A 125 26.17 -10.10 -1.80
N PRO A 126 25.73 -10.63 -0.63
CA PRO A 126 26.33 -10.32 0.65
C PRO A 126 27.69 -11.05 0.81
N PRO A 127 28.67 -10.46 1.48
CA PRO A 127 28.73 -9.10 2.04
C PRO A 127 29.55 -8.15 1.15
N THR A 128 29.01 -7.73 0.03
CA THR A 128 29.73 -6.83 -0.89
C THR A 128 29.46 -5.34 -0.57
N PRO A 129 30.29 -4.40 -1.07
CA PRO A 129 30.00 -2.96 -0.96
C PRO A 129 28.63 -2.58 -1.52
N LEU A 130 28.26 -3.16 -2.67
CA LEU A 130 26.97 -2.95 -3.33
C LEU A 130 25.81 -3.43 -2.45
N ASP A 131 25.91 -4.58 -1.82
CA ASP A 131 24.89 -5.10 -0.90
C ASP A 131 24.74 -4.21 0.33
N ARG A 132 25.86 -3.78 0.93
CA ARG A 132 25.82 -2.88 2.09
C ARG A 132 25.12 -1.55 1.77
N GLU A 133 25.41 -0.99 0.59
CA GLU A 133 24.77 0.27 0.18
C GLU A 133 23.29 0.07 -0.19
N ALA A 134 22.93 -1.02 -0.87
CA ALA A 134 21.53 -1.36 -1.14
C ALA A 134 20.74 -1.51 0.17
N ARG A 135 21.32 -2.18 1.18
CA ARG A 135 20.72 -2.29 2.52
C ARG A 135 20.61 -0.93 3.20
N ASN A 136 21.64 -0.09 3.16
CA ASN A 136 21.65 1.26 3.73
C ASN A 136 20.53 2.12 3.16
N ARG A 137 20.31 2.07 1.84
CA ARG A 137 19.20 2.76 1.17
C ARG A 137 17.84 2.15 1.51
N GLY A 138 17.75 0.82 1.57
CA GLY A 138 16.57 0.03 1.93
C GLY A 138 15.46 0.04 0.89
N THR A 139 15.25 1.16 0.22
CA THR A 139 14.26 1.33 -0.86
C THR A 139 14.69 2.43 -1.83
N SER A 140 14.23 2.36 -3.08
CA SER A 140 14.27 3.50 -4.01
C SER A 140 13.30 4.58 -3.56
N VAL A 141 13.64 5.85 -3.82
CA VAL A 141 12.80 7.00 -3.49
C VAL A 141 12.34 7.67 -4.79
N TYR A 142 11.03 7.70 -5.01
CA TYR A 142 10.41 8.21 -6.24
C TYR A 142 9.86 9.62 -5.98
N PHE A 143 10.70 10.62 -6.22
CA PHE A 143 10.23 12.01 -6.23
C PHE A 143 9.45 12.31 -7.52
N PRO A 144 8.54 13.27 -7.50
CA PRO A 144 7.74 13.61 -8.69
C PRO A 144 8.56 13.93 -9.94
N SER A 145 9.78 14.44 -9.78
CA SER A 145 10.65 14.88 -10.89
C SER A 145 11.87 14.00 -11.13
N GLN A 146 12.23 13.10 -10.20
CA GLN A 146 13.42 12.24 -10.30
C GLN A 146 13.36 11.07 -9.34
N VAL A 147 14.17 10.05 -9.58
CA VAL A 147 14.29 8.85 -8.73
C VAL A 147 15.68 8.82 -8.09
N VAL A 148 15.73 8.48 -6.79
CA VAL A 148 16.96 8.09 -6.11
C VAL A 148 16.93 6.58 -5.93
N PRO A 149 17.61 5.82 -6.79
CA PRO A 149 17.47 4.37 -6.85
C PRO A 149 18.20 3.67 -5.70
N MET A 150 17.66 2.50 -5.28
CA MET A 150 18.33 1.61 -4.33
C MET A 150 19.60 0.97 -4.93
N LEU A 151 19.61 0.72 -6.22
CA LEU A 151 20.71 0.13 -6.97
C LEU A 151 21.22 1.09 -8.06
N PRO A 152 22.52 1.04 -8.40
CA PRO A 152 23.05 1.83 -9.53
C PRO A 152 22.29 1.54 -10.84
N GLU A 153 22.16 2.55 -11.70
CA GLU A 153 21.36 2.47 -12.94
C GLU A 153 21.81 1.36 -13.89
N VAL A 154 23.10 1.02 -13.93
CA VAL A 154 23.60 -0.13 -14.71
C VAL A 154 22.93 -1.44 -14.31
N LEU A 155 22.46 -1.55 -13.08
CA LEU A 155 21.68 -2.69 -12.59
C LEU A 155 20.18 -2.41 -12.67
N SER A 156 19.71 -1.32 -12.06
CA SER A 156 18.25 -1.07 -11.94
C SER A 156 17.56 -0.87 -13.28
N ASN A 157 18.19 -0.15 -14.21
CA ASN A 157 17.63 0.12 -15.55
C ASN A 157 18.23 -0.80 -16.62
N GLY A 158 19.40 -1.41 -16.32
CA GLY A 158 20.18 -2.25 -17.21
C GLY A 158 19.98 -3.74 -16.98
N LEU A 159 20.98 -4.38 -16.33
CA LEU A 159 21.09 -5.85 -16.20
C LEU A 159 19.93 -6.50 -15.44
N CYS A 160 19.36 -5.85 -14.42
CA CYS A 160 18.26 -6.40 -13.65
C CYS A 160 16.91 -6.12 -14.33
N SER A 161 16.75 -4.97 -14.98
CA SER A 161 15.49 -4.61 -15.63
C SER A 161 15.11 -5.62 -16.72
N LEU A 162 13.90 -6.15 -16.70
CA LEU A 162 13.39 -7.12 -17.66
C LEU A 162 13.05 -6.45 -19.01
N ASN A 163 14.08 -5.80 -19.60
CA ASN A 163 13.98 -5.09 -20.85
C ASN A 163 13.55 -6.01 -22.01
N PRO A 164 12.80 -5.51 -23.01
CA PRO A 164 12.29 -6.34 -24.10
C PRO A 164 13.42 -6.83 -25.02
N GLN A 165 13.24 -8.06 -25.53
CA GLN A 165 14.07 -8.67 -26.57
C GLN A 165 15.55 -8.86 -26.22
N VAL A 166 15.87 -8.97 -24.92
CA VAL A 166 17.20 -9.29 -24.42
C VAL A 166 17.10 -10.37 -23.34
N ASP A 167 18.15 -11.19 -23.23
CA ASP A 167 18.23 -12.19 -22.17
C ASP A 167 18.31 -11.53 -20.79
N ARG A 168 17.50 -12.00 -19.85
CA ARG A 168 17.53 -11.54 -18.46
C ARG A 168 17.40 -12.70 -17.50
N LEU A 169 18.13 -12.61 -16.39
CA LEU A 169 18.03 -13.59 -15.30
C LEU A 169 16.79 -13.27 -14.46
N CYS A 170 16.01 -14.27 -14.13
CA CYS A 170 14.84 -14.12 -13.30
C CYS A 170 14.67 -15.26 -12.29
N MET A 171 13.97 -14.91 -11.20
CA MET A 171 13.38 -15.85 -10.25
C MET A 171 11.90 -15.99 -10.62
N VAL A 172 11.47 -17.21 -10.89
CA VAL A 172 10.10 -17.48 -11.34
C VAL A 172 9.27 -18.05 -10.20
N CYS A 173 8.10 -17.49 -9.99
CA CYS A 173 7.01 -18.08 -9.24
C CYS A 173 5.98 -18.61 -10.25
N GLU A 174 5.94 -19.93 -10.43
CA GLU A 174 4.98 -20.60 -11.28
C GLU A 174 3.84 -21.14 -10.41
N MET A 175 2.61 -20.70 -10.69
CA MET A 175 1.46 -20.94 -9.85
C MET A 175 0.36 -21.68 -10.60
N THR A 176 -0.40 -22.49 -9.87
CA THR A 176 -1.64 -23.09 -10.35
C THR A 176 -2.82 -22.44 -9.64
N VAL A 177 -3.74 -21.88 -10.41
CA VAL A 177 -4.93 -21.21 -9.91
C VAL A 177 -6.17 -21.99 -10.37
N SER A 178 -7.11 -22.23 -9.45
CA SER A 178 -8.37 -22.89 -9.78
C SER A 178 -9.31 -21.97 -10.56
N SER A 179 -10.38 -22.52 -11.14
CA SER A 179 -11.45 -21.75 -11.79
C SER A 179 -12.20 -20.77 -10.85
N LYS A 180 -11.97 -20.87 -9.54
CA LYS A 180 -12.51 -19.98 -8.50
C LYS A 180 -11.46 -19.02 -7.92
N GLY A 181 -10.34 -18.80 -8.60
CA GLY A 181 -9.29 -17.89 -8.14
C GLY A 181 -8.48 -18.36 -6.93
N ARG A 182 -8.55 -19.63 -6.55
CA ARG A 182 -7.79 -20.17 -5.42
C ARG A 182 -6.43 -20.68 -5.86
N LEU A 183 -5.37 -20.25 -5.17
CA LEU A 183 -4.02 -20.79 -5.32
C LEU A 183 -3.99 -22.25 -4.87
N THR A 184 -3.75 -23.18 -5.79
CA THR A 184 -3.74 -24.63 -5.54
C THR A 184 -2.35 -25.23 -5.54
N GLY A 185 -1.37 -24.56 -6.08
CA GLY A 185 0.03 -25.00 -6.09
C GLY A 185 0.95 -23.88 -6.58
N TYR A 186 2.20 -23.97 -6.18
CA TYR A 186 3.24 -23.05 -6.62
C TYR A 186 4.61 -23.73 -6.55
N LYS A 187 5.54 -23.25 -7.37
CA LYS A 187 6.96 -23.63 -7.32
C LYS A 187 7.84 -22.44 -7.69
N PHE A 188 9.05 -22.42 -7.15
CA PHE A 188 10.07 -21.43 -7.44
C PHE A 188 11.23 -22.07 -8.16
N TYR A 189 11.84 -21.36 -9.09
CA TYR A 189 13.06 -21.75 -9.77
C TYR A 189 13.73 -20.57 -10.44
N GLU A 190 15.03 -20.71 -10.69
CA GLU A 190 15.81 -19.73 -11.44
C GLU A 190 15.67 -19.98 -12.94
N ALA A 191 15.52 -18.92 -13.73
CA ALA A 191 15.32 -19.01 -15.17
C ALA A 191 16.07 -17.91 -15.93
N VAL A 192 16.16 -18.13 -17.24
CA VAL A 192 16.52 -17.11 -18.23
C VAL A 192 15.27 -16.83 -19.05
N MET A 193 14.96 -15.57 -19.22
CA MET A 193 13.83 -15.12 -20.02
C MET A 193 14.22 -14.04 -21.02
N SER A 194 13.37 -13.82 -22.00
CA SER A 194 13.36 -12.62 -22.86
C SER A 194 11.96 -12.05 -22.87
N SER A 195 11.79 -10.78 -22.49
CA SER A 195 10.47 -10.15 -22.56
C SER A 195 10.06 -9.94 -24.02
N HIS A 196 8.88 -10.43 -24.42
CA HIS A 196 8.39 -10.32 -25.78
C HIS A 196 7.89 -8.92 -26.14
N ALA A 197 7.48 -8.15 -25.12
CA ALA A 197 7.10 -6.75 -25.29
C ALA A 197 7.17 -5.98 -23.98
N ARG A 198 7.56 -4.70 -24.08
CA ARG A 198 7.34 -3.69 -23.07
C ARG A 198 5.97 -3.06 -23.32
N LEU A 199 4.99 -3.43 -22.52
CA LEU A 199 3.65 -2.86 -22.58
C LEU A 199 3.48 -1.82 -21.47
N THR A 200 2.48 -0.93 -21.64
CA THR A 200 2.07 0.00 -20.60
C THR A 200 0.64 -0.28 -20.15
N TYR A 201 0.28 0.16 -18.95
CA TYR A 201 -1.10 0.02 -18.46
C TYR A 201 -2.11 0.62 -19.44
N THR A 202 -1.79 1.76 -20.04
CA THR A 202 -2.64 2.42 -21.03
C THR A 202 -2.79 1.57 -22.30
N LYS A 203 -1.68 1.05 -22.85
CA LYS A 203 -1.74 0.18 -24.05
C LYS A 203 -2.54 -1.09 -23.82
N VAL A 204 -2.31 -1.76 -22.68
CA VAL A 204 -3.04 -2.98 -22.32
C VAL A 204 -4.53 -2.68 -22.17
N TRP A 205 -4.88 -1.59 -21.51
CA TRP A 205 -6.27 -1.17 -21.36
C TRP A 205 -6.95 -0.91 -22.70
N HIS A 206 -6.33 -0.15 -23.59
CA HIS A 206 -6.85 0.12 -24.92
C HIS A 206 -6.99 -1.15 -25.77
N MET A 207 -6.03 -2.08 -25.71
CA MET A 207 -6.16 -3.39 -26.38
C MET A 207 -7.35 -4.18 -25.85
N LEU A 208 -7.62 -4.16 -24.55
CA LEU A 208 -8.77 -4.81 -23.93
C LEU A 208 -10.10 -4.13 -24.31
N GLN A 209 -10.08 -2.83 -24.59
CA GLN A 209 -11.25 -2.07 -25.09
C GLN A 209 -11.46 -2.24 -26.60
N GLY A 210 -10.57 -2.95 -27.31
CA GLY A 210 -10.76 -3.27 -28.72
C GLY A 210 -10.06 -2.33 -29.70
N ASP A 211 -9.07 -1.54 -29.26
CA ASP A 211 -8.23 -0.70 -30.14
C ASP A 211 -7.56 -1.56 -31.22
N GLN A 212 -7.95 -1.34 -32.47
CA GLN A 212 -7.52 -2.18 -33.60
C GLN A 212 -6.03 -2.00 -33.92
N ASP A 213 -5.52 -0.78 -33.88
CA ASP A 213 -4.12 -0.48 -34.23
C ASP A 213 -3.17 -1.16 -33.24
N LEU A 214 -3.45 -1.06 -31.94
CA LEU A 214 -2.67 -1.74 -30.91
C LEU A 214 -2.81 -3.27 -31.00
N ARG A 215 -4.01 -3.78 -31.31
CA ARG A 215 -4.24 -5.22 -31.48
C ARG A 215 -3.52 -5.78 -32.69
N GLU A 216 -3.39 -5.04 -33.78
CA GLU A 216 -2.58 -5.41 -34.94
C GLU A 216 -1.09 -5.36 -34.62
N GLN A 217 -0.63 -4.28 -33.96
CA GLN A 217 0.76 -4.13 -33.56
C GLN A 217 1.27 -5.26 -32.66
N TYR A 218 0.42 -5.72 -31.72
CA TYR A 218 0.75 -6.76 -30.75
C TYR A 218 -0.02 -8.07 -30.99
N ALA A 219 -0.40 -8.34 -32.23
CA ALA A 219 -1.27 -9.47 -32.59
C ALA A 219 -0.89 -10.83 -31.94
N PRO A 220 0.39 -11.23 -31.87
CA PRO A 220 0.79 -12.47 -31.21
C PRO A 220 0.49 -12.52 -29.71
N LEU A 221 0.41 -11.35 -29.05
CA LEU A 221 0.27 -11.22 -27.59
C LEU A 221 -1.15 -10.96 -27.13
N VAL A 222 -2.03 -10.47 -28.01
CA VAL A 222 -3.41 -10.07 -27.66
C VAL A 222 -4.15 -11.17 -26.90
N ARG A 223 -4.09 -12.41 -27.41
CA ARG A 223 -4.75 -13.55 -26.77
C ARG A 223 -4.23 -13.82 -25.36
N HIS A 224 -2.94 -13.64 -25.13
CA HIS A 224 -2.32 -13.83 -23.81
C HIS A 224 -2.74 -12.74 -22.84
N ILE A 225 -2.87 -11.49 -23.32
CA ILE A 225 -3.37 -10.36 -22.52
C ILE A 225 -4.84 -10.56 -22.16
N GLU A 226 -5.68 -11.02 -23.10
CA GLU A 226 -7.08 -11.36 -22.84
C GLU A 226 -7.20 -12.48 -21.80
N GLU A 227 -6.31 -13.47 -21.85
CA GLU A 227 -6.34 -14.58 -20.88
C GLU A 227 -5.86 -14.13 -19.49
N LEU A 228 -4.86 -13.24 -19.40
CA LEU A 228 -4.48 -12.57 -18.14
C LEU A 228 -5.66 -11.77 -17.56
N HIS A 229 -6.41 -11.07 -18.39
CA HIS A 229 -7.60 -10.33 -17.95
C HIS A 229 -8.74 -11.27 -17.47
N ASN A 230 -8.91 -12.42 -18.11
CA ASN A 230 -9.84 -13.44 -17.64
C ASN A 230 -9.44 -14.01 -16.29
N LEU A 231 -8.14 -14.24 -16.08
CA LEU A 231 -7.59 -14.66 -14.79
C LEU A 231 -7.83 -13.58 -13.72
N TYR A 232 -7.53 -12.31 -14.05
CA TYR A 232 -7.74 -11.18 -13.15
C TYR A 232 -9.19 -11.13 -12.63
N LYS A 233 -10.18 -11.23 -13.49
CA LYS A 233 -11.61 -11.21 -13.09
C LYS A 233 -11.95 -12.27 -12.04
N VAL A 234 -11.34 -13.43 -12.15
CA VAL A 234 -11.55 -14.52 -11.19
C VAL A 234 -10.79 -14.27 -9.88
N LEU A 235 -9.60 -13.67 -9.94
CA LEU A 235 -8.83 -13.29 -8.76
C LEU A 235 -9.49 -12.15 -7.98
N ASP A 236 -10.03 -11.16 -8.68
CA ASP A 236 -10.74 -10.02 -8.10
C ASP A 236 -12.01 -10.49 -7.36
N ASN A 237 -12.83 -11.33 -7.98
CA ASN A 237 -13.96 -11.98 -7.31
C ASN A 237 -13.53 -12.77 -6.06
N ALA A 238 -12.41 -13.50 -6.13
CA ALA A 238 -11.89 -14.23 -4.98
C ALA A 238 -11.37 -13.31 -3.87
N ARG A 239 -10.88 -12.11 -4.21
CA ARG A 239 -10.49 -11.05 -3.27
C ARG A 239 -11.72 -10.51 -2.55
N GLU A 240 -12.80 -10.21 -3.26
CA GLU A 240 -14.08 -9.78 -2.68
C GLU A 240 -14.67 -10.86 -1.76
N GLU A 241 -14.74 -12.12 -2.21
CA GLU A 241 -15.19 -13.25 -1.38
C GLU A 241 -14.38 -13.41 -0.10
N ARG A 242 -13.08 -13.12 -0.12
CA ARG A 242 -12.19 -13.15 1.05
C ARG A 242 -12.43 -11.96 1.98
N GLY A 243 -13.04 -10.89 1.50
CA GLY A 243 -13.25 -9.64 2.24
C GLY A 243 -12.00 -8.75 2.27
N GLY A 244 -11.18 -8.78 1.22
CA GLY A 244 -10.07 -7.85 1.06
C GLY A 244 -10.58 -6.42 0.93
N ILE A 245 -9.99 -5.49 1.69
CA ILE A 245 -10.38 -4.09 1.66
C ILE A 245 -9.77 -3.44 0.43
N SER A 246 -10.59 -2.83 -0.42
CA SER A 246 -10.15 -2.05 -1.57
C SER A 246 -10.45 -0.59 -1.34
N PHE A 247 -9.41 0.24 -1.41
CA PHE A 247 -9.55 1.69 -1.43
C PHE A 247 -9.40 2.17 -2.86
N GLU A 248 -10.35 2.97 -3.32
CA GLU A 248 -10.18 3.74 -4.53
C GLU A 248 -9.40 5.01 -4.17
N SER A 249 -8.10 5.02 -4.47
CA SER A 249 -7.27 6.20 -4.28
C SER A 249 -7.16 6.97 -5.58
N GLU A 250 -7.49 8.24 -5.53
CA GLU A 250 -7.18 9.19 -6.57
C GLU A 250 -5.78 9.73 -6.32
N GLU A 251 -4.85 9.47 -7.23
CA GLU A 251 -3.49 9.98 -7.15
C GLU A 251 -3.30 11.14 -8.12
N ALA A 252 -2.80 12.27 -7.62
CA ALA A 252 -2.45 13.41 -8.44
C ALA A 252 -1.11 13.17 -9.16
N LYS A 253 -1.10 13.23 -10.48
CA LYS A 253 0.11 13.21 -11.31
C LYS A 253 0.48 14.64 -11.71
N PHE A 254 1.71 15.04 -11.39
CA PHE A 254 2.24 16.33 -11.81
C PHE A 254 2.80 16.23 -13.24
N ILE A 255 2.34 17.10 -14.11
CA ILE A 255 2.90 17.28 -15.46
C ILE A 255 3.80 18.50 -15.43
N PHE A 256 5.07 18.30 -15.82
CA PHE A 256 6.09 19.33 -15.77
C PHE A 256 6.33 19.96 -17.14
N ASN A 257 6.54 21.26 -17.16
CA ASN A 257 7.02 22.00 -18.34
C ASN A 257 8.55 21.83 -18.55
N ALA A 258 9.09 22.48 -19.59
CA ALA A 258 10.52 22.42 -19.90
C ALA A 258 11.42 22.97 -18.78
N GLU A 259 10.92 23.89 -17.99
CA GLU A 259 11.60 24.51 -16.83
C GLU A 259 11.46 23.65 -15.55
N ARG A 260 10.86 22.45 -15.63
CA ARG A 260 10.59 21.54 -14.51
C ARG A 260 9.67 22.13 -13.43
N ARG A 261 8.81 23.10 -13.78
CA ARG A 261 7.71 23.57 -12.95
C ARG A 261 6.44 22.80 -13.31
N ILE A 262 5.51 22.66 -12.36
CA ILE A 262 4.22 22.04 -12.66
C ILE A 262 3.48 22.91 -13.68
N GLU A 263 3.16 22.31 -14.84
CA GLU A 263 2.29 22.90 -15.85
C GLU A 263 0.82 22.65 -15.51
N ARG A 264 0.51 21.42 -15.14
CA ARG A 264 -0.83 21.01 -14.70
C ARG A 264 -0.79 19.78 -13.80
N ILE A 265 -1.85 19.58 -13.07
CA ILE A 265 -2.06 18.42 -12.20
C ILE A 265 -3.18 17.58 -12.82
N GLU A 266 -2.92 16.31 -13.08
CA GLU A 266 -3.88 15.36 -13.64
C GLU A 266 -4.20 14.26 -12.62
N GLN A 267 -5.41 13.76 -12.67
CA GLN A 267 -5.81 12.60 -11.88
C GLN A 267 -5.36 11.32 -12.58
N THR A 268 -4.65 10.47 -11.87
CA THR A 268 -4.31 9.13 -12.36
C THR A 268 -5.53 8.21 -12.19
N GLN A 269 -6.10 7.76 -13.30
CA GLN A 269 -7.17 6.78 -13.29
C GLN A 269 -6.61 5.36 -13.32
N ARG A 270 -6.88 4.58 -12.28
CA ARG A 270 -6.56 3.14 -12.25
C ARG A 270 -7.58 2.39 -13.11
N ASN A 271 -7.07 1.55 -14.01
CA ASN A 271 -7.87 0.68 -14.88
C ASN A 271 -7.59 -0.80 -14.59
N ASP A 272 -8.27 -1.71 -15.28
CA ASP A 272 -8.11 -3.14 -15.07
C ASP A 272 -6.69 -3.65 -15.33
N ALA A 273 -5.90 -2.98 -16.17
CA ALA A 273 -4.52 -3.38 -16.40
C ALA A 273 -3.64 -3.20 -15.16
N HIS A 274 -3.87 -2.14 -14.37
CA HIS A 274 -3.21 -1.93 -13.09
C HIS A 274 -3.62 -3.02 -12.08
N LYS A 275 -4.92 -3.28 -11.97
CA LYS A 275 -5.47 -4.28 -11.04
C LYS A 275 -5.04 -5.70 -11.40
N LEU A 276 -4.93 -6.00 -12.71
CA LEU A 276 -4.44 -7.28 -13.23
C LEU A 276 -3.02 -7.58 -12.72
N ILE A 277 -2.10 -6.65 -12.89
CA ILE A 277 -0.73 -6.80 -12.40
C ILE A 277 -0.70 -6.89 -10.88
N GLU A 278 -1.45 -6.03 -10.18
CA GLU A 278 -1.57 -6.08 -8.71
C GLU A 278 -1.98 -7.47 -8.21
N GLU A 279 -3.01 -8.09 -8.79
CA GLU A 279 -3.48 -9.41 -8.36
C GLU A 279 -2.46 -10.53 -8.67
N CYS A 280 -1.77 -10.46 -9.82
CA CYS A 280 -0.66 -11.37 -10.11
C CYS A 280 0.48 -11.25 -9.09
N MET A 281 0.85 -10.02 -8.72
CA MET A 281 1.89 -9.75 -7.73
C MET A 281 1.47 -10.18 -6.32
N ILE A 282 0.23 -9.92 -5.92
CA ILE A 282 -0.31 -10.39 -4.63
C ILE A 282 -0.22 -11.92 -4.55
N LEU A 283 -0.57 -12.62 -5.61
CA LEU A 283 -0.54 -14.08 -5.62
C LEU A 283 0.89 -14.65 -5.52
N ALA A 284 1.86 -14.03 -6.21
CA ALA A 284 3.27 -14.39 -6.11
C ALA A 284 3.82 -14.10 -4.70
N ASN A 285 3.46 -12.97 -4.12
CA ASN A 285 3.83 -12.58 -2.75
C ASN A 285 3.27 -13.55 -1.70
N ILE A 286 2.03 -14.01 -1.85
CA ILE A 286 1.42 -15.06 -1.00
C ILE A 286 2.21 -16.36 -1.14
N SER A 287 2.56 -16.74 -2.36
CA SER A 287 3.29 -17.97 -2.65
C SER A 287 4.68 -17.96 -2.00
N ALA A 288 5.40 -16.84 -2.11
CA ALA A 288 6.71 -16.65 -1.51
C ALA A 288 6.66 -16.70 0.04
N ALA A 289 5.68 -16.01 0.63
CA ALA A 289 5.46 -16.04 2.08
C ALA A 289 5.23 -17.48 2.58
N ARG A 290 4.33 -18.22 1.92
CA ARG A 290 4.02 -19.61 2.27
C ARG A 290 5.21 -20.55 2.08
N PHE A 291 6.04 -20.29 1.08
CA PHE A 291 7.22 -21.12 0.79
C PHE A 291 8.23 -21.06 1.93
N VAL A 292 8.61 -19.85 2.38
CA VAL A 292 9.58 -19.68 3.47
C VAL A 292 8.97 -20.05 4.83
N GLU A 293 7.69 -19.76 5.06
CA GLU A 293 6.99 -20.14 6.29
C GLU A 293 6.92 -21.68 6.46
N LYS A 294 6.59 -22.41 5.39
CA LYS A 294 6.57 -23.89 5.39
C LYS A 294 7.95 -24.48 5.67
N ALA A 295 9.01 -23.86 5.13
CA ALA A 295 10.39 -24.27 5.37
C ALA A 295 10.90 -23.83 6.76
N LYS A 296 10.20 -22.93 7.45
CA LYS A 296 10.62 -22.25 8.69
C LYS A 296 11.92 -21.47 8.50
N GLU A 297 12.14 -20.96 7.31
CA GLU A 297 13.28 -20.12 6.98
C GLU A 297 13.04 -18.70 7.49
N PRO A 298 13.97 -18.07 8.22
CA PRO A 298 13.84 -16.67 8.63
C PRO A 298 13.72 -15.75 7.41
N ALA A 299 12.65 -14.96 7.36
CA ALA A 299 12.37 -14.04 6.28
C ALA A 299 11.51 -12.87 6.79
N LEU A 300 11.43 -11.79 6.03
CA LEU A 300 10.55 -10.67 6.34
C LEU A 300 9.16 -10.89 5.75
N PHE A 301 8.15 -10.81 6.61
CA PHE A 301 6.75 -10.72 6.22
C PHE A 301 6.31 -9.26 6.15
N ARG A 302 5.34 -8.96 5.30
CA ARG A 302 4.65 -7.67 5.26
C ARG A 302 3.44 -7.76 6.17
N ILE A 303 3.54 -7.17 7.34
CA ILE A 303 2.56 -7.27 8.41
C ILE A 303 1.65 -6.04 8.39
N HIS A 304 0.36 -6.28 8.43
CA HIS A 304 -0.64 -5.24 8.68
C HIS A 304 -1.53 -5.68 9.84
N ASP A 305 -1.23 -5.17 11.01
CA ASP A 305 -1.97 -5.49 12.23
C ASP A 305 -3.42 -4.96 12.19
N LYS A 306 -4.29 -5.56 12.99
CA LYS A 306 -5.66 -5.07 13.21
C LYS A 306 -5.64 -3.66 13.81
N PRO A 307 -6.64 -2.82 13.51
CA PRO A 307 -6.82 -1.54 14.16
C PRO A 307 -6.91 -1.65 15.68
N SER A 308 -6.48 -0.61 16.40
CA SER A 308 -6.61 -0.60 17.86
C SER A 308 -8.08 -0.43 18.28
N THR A 309 -8.40 -0.88 19.51
CA THR A 309 -9.76 -0.75 20.07
C THR A 309 -10.19 0.72 20.14
N GLU A 310 -9.26 1.61 20.47
CA GLU A 310 -9.48 3.06 20.54
C GLU A 310 -9.81 3.64 19.16
N ALA A 311 -9.05 3.25 18.12
CA ALA A 311 -9.31 3.69 16.75
C ALA A 311 -10.67 3.21 16.24
N ILE A 312 -11.02 1.93 16.52
CA ILE A 312 -12.33 1.38 16.18
C ILE A 312 -13.46 2.13 16.89
N THR A 313 -13.32 2.42 18.17
CA THR A 313 -14.33 3.14 18.96
C THR A 313 -14.52 4.56 18.46
N SER A 314 -13.41 5.26 18.18
CA SER A 314 -13.43 6.62 17.61
C SER A 314 -14.14 6.65 16.25
N PHE A 315 -13.79 5.72 15.36
CA PHE A 315 -14.40 5.62 14.05
C PHE A 315 -15.90 5.31 14.12
N ARG A 316 -16.31 4.39 15.00
CA ARG A 316 -17.73 4.10 15.24
C ARG A 316 -18.53 5.28 15.75
N SER A 317 -17.92 6.12 16.60
CA SER A 317 -18.60 7.31 17.09
C SER A 317 -18.94 8.27 15.94
N VAL A 318 -18.04 8.41 14.97
CA VAL A 318 -18.29 9.23 13.77
C VAL A 318 -19.36 8.60 12.87
N LEU A 319 -19.28 7.28 12.64
CA LEU A 319 -20.29 6.55 11.86
C LEU A 319 -21.69 6.70 12.46
N ALA A 320 -21.82 6.62 13.79
CA ALA A 320 -23.08 6.77 14.48
C ALA A 320 -23.71 8.15 14.27
N GLU A 321 -22.94 9.24 14.25
CA GLU A 321 -23.42 10.59 13.91
C GLU A 321 -23.99 10.69 12.49
N LEU A 322 -23.49 9.83 11.59
CA LEU A 322 -23.93 9.78 10.19
C LEU A 322 -25.03 8.72 9.96
N GLY A 323 -25.47 8.04 11.04
CA GLY A 323 -26.46 6.98 10.96
C GLY A 323 -25.95 5.69 10.31
N LEU A 324 -24.64 5.47 10.35
CA LEU A 324 -23.94 4.31 9.83
C LEU A 324 -23.43 3.43 10.96
N GLU A 325 -23.17 2.16 10.67
CA GLU A 325 -22.64 1.20 11.62
C GLU A 325 -21.52 0.37 10.97
N LEU A 326 -20.41 0.17 11.69
CA LEU A 326 -19.39 -0.82 11.34
C LEU A 326 -19.77 -2.16 11.96
N PRO A 327 -20.07 -3.19 11.15
CA PRO A 327 -20.37 -4.53 11.64
C PRO A 327 -19.23 -5.16 12.47
N GLY A 328 -19.38 -6.43 12.88
CA GLY A 328 -18.31 -7.20 13.53
C GLY A 328 -18.12 -6.95 15.03
N GLY A 329 -19.00 -6.20 15.72
CA GLY A 329 -18.94 -6.01 17.18
C GLY A 329 -17.59 -5.45 17.64
N ASN A 330 -17.03 -5.94 18.75
CA ASN A 330 -15.77 -5.42 19.32
C ASN A 330 -14.50 -5.84 18.54
N LYS A 331 -14.61 -6.72 17.57
CA LYS A 331 -13.47 -7.24 16.78
C LYS A 331 -13.85 -7.36 15.31
N PRO A 332 -14.05 -6.22 14.62
CA PRO A 332 -14.39 -6.27 13.20
C PRO A 332 -13.28 -6.94 12.40
N GLU A 333 -13.69 -7.76 11.44
CA GLU A 333 -12.81 -8.43 10.49
C GLU A 333 -12.72 -7.61 9.18
N PRO A 334 -11.75 -7.87 8.28
CA PRO A 334 -11.63 -7.10 7.04
C PRO A 334 -12.91 -7.02 6.21
N ARG A 335 -13.69 -8.10 6.18
CA ARG A 335 -14.98 -8.16 5.50
C ARG A 335 -15.98 -7.10 6.01
N ASP A 336 -16.01 -6.85 7.33
CA ASP A 336 -16.90 -5.83 7.90
C ASP A 336 -16.58 -4.43 7.36
N TYR A 337 -15.30 -4.16 7.13
CA TYR A 337 -14.84 -2.91 6.53
C TYR A 337 -15.15 -2.85 5.02
N ALA A 338 -14.99 -3.96 4.30
CA ALA A 338 -15.34 -4.04 2.88
C ALA A 338 -16.85 -3.82 2.67
N GLU A 339 -17.71 -4.47 3.48
CA GLU A 339 -19.15 -4.27 3.45
C GLU A 339 -19.56 -2.82 3.80
N LEU A 340 -18.86 -2.19 4.74
CA LEU A 340 -19.08 -0.76 5.02
C LEU A 340 -18.73 0.09 3.79
N LEU A 341 -17.56 -0.11 3.18
CA LEU A 341 -17.11 0.64 1.99
C LEU A 341 -18.11 0.50 0.84
N GLU A 342 -18.58 -0.71 0.56
CA GLU A 342 -19.61 -0.96 -0.46
C GLU A 342 -20.92 -0.21 -0.14
N SER A 343 -21.33 -0.21 1.13
CA SER A 343 -22.56 0.46 1.58
C SER A 343 -22.53 1.98 1.45
N ILE A 344 -21.34 2.58 1.41
CA ILE A 344 -21.15 4.04 1.34
C ILE A 344 -20.73 4.52 -0.05
N ALA A 345 -20.46 3.64 -1.02
CA ALA A 345 -19.88 3.99 -2.32
C ALA A 345 -20.65 5.10 -3.07
N ASP A 346 -21.98 5.05 -3.04
CA ASP A 346 -22.86 6.05 -3.71
C ASP A 346 -23.15 7.29 -2.86
N ARG A 347 -22.50 7.47 -1.72
CA ARG A 347 -22.76 8.61 -0.82
C ARG A 347 -21.92 9.82 -1.22
N PRO A 348 -22.44 11.03 -1.06
CA PRO A 348 -21.66 12.27 -1.31
C PRO A 348 -20.44 12.42 -0.39
N ASP A 349 -20.45 11.73 0.77
CA ASP A 349 -19.40 11.74 1.79
C ASP A 349 -18.54 10.47 1.77
N ALA A 350 -18.59 9.66 0.70
CA ALA A 350 -17.88 8.40 0.57
C ALA A 350 -16.35 8.55 0.71
N GLU A 351 -15.75 9.50 -0.01
CA GLU A 351 -14.30 9.76 0.03
C GLU A 351 -13.82 10.14 1.43
N MET A 352 -14.60 10.97 2.12
CA MET A 352 -14.35 11.33 3.51
C MET A 352 -14.33 10.11 4.42
N LEU A 353 -15.37 9.26 4.31
CA LEU A 353 -15.49 8.05 5.13
C LEU A 353 -14.38 7.05 4.85
N GLN A 354 -13.97 6.88 3.59
CA GLN A 354 -12.81 6.09 3.19
C GLN A 354 -11.52 6.63 3.83
N THR A 355 -11.30 7.94 3.79
CA THR A 355 -10.13 8.57 4.42
C THR A 355 -10.12 8.35 5.94
N MET A 356 -11.25 8.50 6.61
CA MET A 356 -11.36 8.25 8.04
C MET A 356 -11.14 6.78 8.40
N LEU A 357 -11.67 5.87 7.59
CA LEU A 357 -11.46 4.44 7.75
C LEU A 357 -9.96 4.11 7.59
N LEU A 358 -9.31 4.63 6.56
CA LEU A 358 -7.87 4.45 6.34
C LEU A 358 -7.03 4.97 7.51
N ARG A 359 -7.36 6.16 8.04
CA ARG A 359 -6.70 6.74 9.23
C ARG A 359 -6.92 5.91 10.51
N SER A 360 -7.99 5.12 10.59
CA SER A 360 -8.24 4.22 11.71
C SER A 360 -7.37 2.96 11.67
N MET A 361 -6.77 2.63 10.54
CA MET A 361 -5.91 1.46 10.35
C MET A 361 -4.48 1.71 10.81
N LYS A 362 -3.79 0.64 11.16
CA LYS A 362 -2.36 0.68 11.40
C LYS A 362 -1.59 0.74 10.08
N GLN A 363 -0.39 1.27 10.13
CA GLN A 363 0.54 1.20 9.00
C GLN A 363 1.14 -0.21 8.90
N ALA A 364 1.30 -0.72 7.67
CA ALA A 364 2.00 -1.97 7.44
C ALA A 364 3.51 -1.83 7.69
N ILE A 365 4.13 -2.89 8.21
CA ILE A 365 5.56 -2.95 8.55
C ILE A 365 6.20 -4.23 8.04
N TYR A 366 7.53 -4.29 8.05
CA TYR A 366 8.29 -5.53 7.85
C TYR A 366 8.67 -6.14 9.19
N ASP A 367 8.36 -7.42 9.38
CA ASP A 367 8.63 -8.15 10.63
C ASP A 367 8.90 -9.63 10.31
N PRO A 368 9.87 -10.29 10.96
CA PRO A 368 10.09 -11.72 10.76
C PRO A 368 9.03 -12.60 11.41
N GLU A 369 8.21 -12.09 12.31
CA GLU A 369 7.07 -12.80 12.89
C GLU A 369 5.81 -12.57 12.04
N ASN A 370 5.29 -13.65 11.43
CA ASN A 370 4.07 -13.56 10.65
C ASN A 370 2.83 -13.35 11.55
N ARG A 371 2.17 -12.20 11.40
CA ARG A 371 0.90 -11.86 12.05
C ARG A 371 -0.23 -11.63 11.04
N GLY A 372 0.03 -11.89 9.75
CA GLY A 372 -0.92 -11.68 8.66
C GLY A 372 -1.00 -10.25 8.18
N HIS A 373 -1.84 -10.04 7.17
CA HIS A 373 -2.09 -8.74 6.57
C HIS A 373 -3.58 -8.40 6.60
N PHE A 374 -4.00 -7.58 7.56
CA PHE A 374 -5.39 -7.27 7.81
C PHE A 374 -6.10 -6.68 6.59
N GLY A 375 -5.56 -5.62 5.98
CA GLY A 375 -6.20 -4.94 4.85
C GLY A 375 -6.42 -5.84 3.62
N LEU A 376 -5.52 -6.80 3.37
CA LEU A 376 -5.66 -7.77 2.28
C LEU A 376 -6.45 -9.03 2.69
N ALA A 377 -6.86 -9.15 3.94
CA ALA A 377 -7.49 -10.36 4.51
C ALA A 377 -6.65 -11.62 4.27
N LEU A 378 -5.32 -11.53 4.44
CA LEU A 378 -4.37 -12.61 4.20
C LEU A 378 -3.72 -13.09 5.50
N GLN A 379 -3.55 -14.41 5.62
CA GLN A 379 -2.88 -15.02 6.77
C GLN A 379 -1.36 -14.96 6.70
N SER A 380 -0.80 -14.90 5.49
CA SER A 380 0.64 -14.83 5.24
C SER A 380 0.89 -14.01 3.99
N TYR A 381 1.75 -13.00 4.10
CA TYR A 381 2.07 -12.09 3.01
C TYR A 381 3.49 -11.57 3.15
N ALA A 382 4.25 -11.56 2.07
CA ALA A 382 5.60 -11.03 2.02
C ALA A 382 5.83 -10.33 0.68
N HIS A 383 6.73 -9.37 0.64
CA HIS A 383 7.10 -8.70 -0.60
C HIS A 383 8.20 -9.48 -1.31
N PHE A 384 7.92 -9.95 -2.52
CA PHE A 384 8.80 -10.74 -3.37
C PHE A 384 9.05 -10.09 -4.74
N THR A 385 8.10 -9.28 -5.20
CA THR A 385 7.96 -8.93 -6.62
C THR A 385 8.74 -7.69 -7.07
N SER A 386 9.48 -7.00 -6.18
CA SER A 386 10.19 -5.77 -6.55
C SER A 386 11.60 -5.65 -5.95
N PRO A 387 12.52 -6.59 -6.23
CA PRO A 387 13.87 -6.59 -5.63
C PRO A 387 14.79 -5.50 -6.17
N ILE A 388 14.50 -4.88 -7.30
CA ILE A 388 15.29 -3.74 -7.83
C ILE A 388 15.16 -2.54 -6.91
N ARG A 389 13.96 -2.33 -6.35
CA ARG A 389 13.60 -1.12 -5.60
C ARG A 389 13.29 -1.33 -4.13
N ARG A 390 13.21 -2.57 -3.63
CA ARG A 390 12.94 -2.88 -2.21
C ARG A 390 13.91 -3.95 -1.70
N TYR A 391 14.66 -3.64 -0.66
CA TYR A 391 15.60 -4.58 -0.06
C TYR A 391 14.93 -5.79 0.64
N PRO A 392 13.73 -5.69 1.26
CA PRO A 392 13.01 -6.86 1.77
C PRO A 392 12.76 -7.92 0.70
N ASP A 393 12.39 -7.52 -0.52
CA ASP A 393 12.19 -8.44 -1.64
C ASP A 393 13.50 -9.14 -2.03
N LEU A 394 14.61 -8.39 -2.11
CA LEU A 394 15.94 -8.94 -2.37
C LEU A 394 16.34 -9.97 -1.30
N SER A 395 16.10 -9.66 -0.02
CA SER A 395 16.38 -10.58 1.07
C SER A 395 15.55 -11.87 0.99
N LEU A 396 14.28 -11.75 0.57
CA LEU A 396 13.40 -12.90 0.37
C LEU A 396 13.83 -13.77 -0.82
N HIS A 397 14.28 -13.16 -1.91
CA HIS A 397 14.88 -13.89 -3.04
C HIS A 397 16.07 -14.73 -2.59
N ARG A 398 16.95 -14.20 -1.75
CA ARG A 398 18.11 -14.91 -1.19
C ARG A 398 17.69 -16.07 -0.31
N ALA A 399 16.68 -15.89 0.54
CA ALA A 399 16.15 -16.98 1.37
C ALA A 399 15.54 -18.10 0.51
N ILE A 400 14.79 -17.76 -0.54
CA ILE A 400 14.23 -18.74 -1.48
C ILE A 400 15.36 -19.49 -2.21
N LYS A 401 16.37 -18.79 -2.72
CA LYS A 401 17.53 -19.44 -3.39
C LYS A 401 18.31 -20.35 -2.45
N TYR A 402 18.47 -19.94 -1.19
CA TYR A 402 19.11 -20.80 -0.17
C TYR A 402 18.33 -22.12 -0.02
N LEU A 403 17.00 -22.04 0.08
CA LEU A 403 16.15 -23.24 0.19
C LEU A 403 16.22 -24.12 -1.06
N LEU A 404 16.18 -23.54 -2.26
CA LEU A 404 16.30 -24.28 -3.52
C LEU A 404 17.66 -24.97 -3.65
N ALA A 405 18.75 -24.31 -3.29
CA ALA A 405 20.09 -24.90 -3.29
C ALA A 405 20.20 -26.02 -2.25
N HIS A 406 19.57 -25.87 -1.08
CA HIS A 406 19.55 -26.88 -0.04
C HIS A 406 18.81 -28.16 -0.47
N GLU A 407 17.68 -28.01 -1.18
CA GLU A 407 16.95 -29.13 -1.78
C GLU A 407 17.82 -29.91 -2.80
N GLN A 408 18.77 -29.25 -3.46
CA GLN A 408 19.74 -29.82 -4.39
C GLN A 408 21.00 -30.41 -3.69
N GLY A 409 21.04 -30.36 -2.35
CA GLY A 409 22.12 -30.95 -1.54
C GLY A 409 23.27 -30.00 -1.20
N HIS A 410 23.18 -28.71 -1.55
CA HIS A 410 24.15 -27.69 -1.11
C HIS A 410 24.00 -27.43 0.39
N LYS A 411 25.09 -27.24 1.10
CA LYS A 411 25.09 -26.94 2.53
C LYS A 411 25.68 -25.54 2.79
N GLY A 412 24.99 -24.78 3.62
CA GLY A 412 25.42 -23.44 4.05
C GLY A 412 25.17 -22.34 3.01
N ASN A 413 25.59 -21.13 3.36
CA ASN A 413 25.49 -19.97 2.48
C ASN A 413 26.45 -20.12 1.30
N THR A 414 25.93 -20.03 0.10
CA THR A 414 26.73 -20.08 -1.11
C THR A 414 26.72 -18.71 -1.78
N THR A 415 27.87 -18.05 -1.83
CA THR A 415 28.03 -16.82 -2.59
C THR A 415 27.86 -17.02 -4.10
N GLU A 416 27.97 -18.26 -4.56
CA GLU A 416 27.89 -18.63 -5.98
C GLU A 416 26.46 -18.60 -6.54
N THR A 417 25.47 -18.99 -5.73
CA THR A 417 24.06 -19.04 -6.15
C THR A 417 23.28 -17.77 -5.86
N GLY A 418 23.85 -16.86 -5.05
CA GLY A 418 23.12 -15.69 -4.53
C GLY A 418 22.11 -16.01 -3.43
N GLY A 419 22.08 -17.26 -2.95
CA GLY A 419 21.29 -17.67 -1.78
C GLY A 419 21.96 -17.26 -0.48
N TYR A 420 21.17 -16.91 0.52
CA TYR A 420 21.68 -16.54 1.84
C TYR A 420 20.67 -16.88 2.94
N HIS A 421 21.16 -17.54 3.99
CA HIS A 421 20.40 -17.81 5.22
C HIS A 421 20.68 -16.73 6.23
N TYR A 422 19.62 -16.04 6.63
CA TYR A 422 19.69 -15.01 7.67
C TYR A 422 19.31 -15.59 9.03
N SER A 423 19.96 -15.11 10.09
CA SER A 423 19.49 -15.39 11.45
C SER A 423 18.20 -14.58 11.75
N MET A 424 17.43 -15.04 12.73
CA MET A 424 16.24 -14.32 13.18
C MET A 424 16.58 -12.93 13.72
N GLU A 425 17.75 -12.75 14.35
CA GLU A 425 18.21 -11.46 14.83
C GLU A 425 18.53 -10.49 13.70
N GLU A 426 19.21 -10.96 12.64
CA GLU A 426 19.45 -10.16 11.42
C GLU A 426 18.14 -9.75 10.76
N MET A 427 17.15 -10.66 10.68
CA MET A 427 15.83 -10.34 10.12
C MET A 427 15.07 -9.31 10.95
N LEU A 428 15.16 -9.38 12.27
CA LEU A 428 14.52 -8.38 13.15
C LEU A 428 15.11 -6.99 12.93
N GLN A 429 16.45 -6.88 12.89
CA GLN A 429 17.14 -5.62 12.62
C GLN A 429 16.82 -5.10 11.21
N LEU A 430 16.80 -6.00 10.22
CA LEU A 430 16.50 -5.65 8.84
C LEU A 430 15.05 -5.17 8.67
N GLY A 431 14.09 -5.81 9.33
CA GLY A 431 12.68 -5.42 9.30
C GLY A 431 12.45 -4.01 9.87
N GLN A 432 13.09 -3.71 11.01
CA GLN A 432 13.05 -2.38 11.61
C GLN A 432 13.68 -1.32 10.69
N HIS A 433 14.84 -1.62 10.10
CA HIS A 433 15.54 -0.74 9.18
C HIS A 433 14.71 -0.47 7.92
N CYS A 434 14.21 -1.52 7.26
CA CYS A 434 13.42 -1.36 6.03
C CYS A 434 12.10 -0.63 6.27
N SER A 435 11.44 -0.86 7.41
CA SER A 435 10.24 -0.09 7.78
C SER A 435 10.55 1.38 8.05
N MET A 436 11.72 1.69 8.61
CA MET A 436 12.18 3.07 8.80
C MET A 436 12.51 3.74 7.46
N THR A 437 13.26 3.06 6.58
CA THR A 437 13.64 3.63 5.27
C THR A 437 12.44 3.86 4.36
N GLU A 438 11.42 2.99 4.40
CA GLU A 438 10.16 3.18 3.69
C GLU A 438 9.44 4.45 4.18
N ARG A 439 9.24 4.61 5.49
CA ARG A 439 8.62 5.84 6.04
C ARG A 439 9.41 7.09 5.69
N ARG A 440 10.73 7.03 5.79
CA ARG A 440 11.63 8.12 5.41
C ARG A 440 11.46 8.53 3.95
N ALA A 441 11.33 7.55 3.05
CA ALA A 441 11.06 7.79 1.62
C ALA A 441 9.70 8.45 1.40
N ASP A 442 8.65 7.96 2.08
CA ASP A 442 7.29 8.53 2.00
C ASP A 442 7.25 9.98 2.51
N GLU A 443 7.89 10.26 3.65
CA GLU A 443 7.96 11.61 4.21
C GLU A 443 8.71 12.57 3.29
N ALA A 444 9.87 12.15 2.75
CA ALA A 444 10.65 12.97 1.82
C ALA A 444 9.89 13.26 0.51
N THR A 445 9.22 12.25 -0.04
CA THR A 445 8.41 12.41 -1.26
C THR A 445 7.24 13.37 -1.02
N ARG A 446 6.59 13.27 0.13
CA ARG A 446 5.51 14.18 0.54
C ARG A 446 6.02 15.61 0.67
N ASP A 447 7.16 15.79 1.32
CA ASP A 447 7.79 17.09 1.49
C ASP A 447 8.05 17.81 0.17
N VAL A 448 8.56 17.07 -0.83
CA VAL A 448 8.79 17.62 -2.18
C VAL A 448 7.47 17.90 -2.88
N SER A 449 6.50 17.00 -2.77
CA SER A 449 5.17 17.19 -3.36
C SER A 449 4.47 18.42 -2.79
N ASP A 450 4.55 18.63 -1.48
CA ASP A 450 3.95 19.79 -0.83
C ASP A 450 4.66 21.10 -1.22
N TRP A 451 5.99 21.06 -1.37
CA TRP A 451 6.74 22.19 -1.90
C TRP A 451 6.31 22.54 -3.34
N LEU A 452 6.21 21.53 -4.22
CA LEU A 452 5.77 21.70 -5.61
C LEU A 452 4.35 22.26 -5.71
N LYS A 453 3.43 21.80 -4.86
CA LYS A 453 2.07 22.33 -4.77
C LYS A 453 2.07 23.80 -4.35
N CYS A 454 2.90 24.17 -3.38
CA CYS A 454 3.06 25.57 -2.97
C CYS A 454 3.63 26.43 -4.11
N ASP A 455 4.67 25.97 -4.81
CA ASP A 455 5.25 26.68 -5.96
C ASP A 455 4.20 26.93 -7.06
N PHE A 456 3.40 25.92 -7.37
CA PHE A 456 2.29 26.06 -8.32
C PHE A 456 1.22 27.05 -7.85
N MET A 457 0.88 27.03 -6.56
CA MET A 457 -0.16 27.89 -5.98
C MET A 457 0.28 29.33 -5.78
N LEU A 458 1.57 29.66 -5.84
CA LEU A 458 2.05 31.06 -5.83
C LEU A 458 1.44 31.85 -6.98
N ASP A 459 1.35 31.28 -8.17
CA ASP A 459 0.78 31.90 -9.35
C ASP A 459 -0.77 31.97 -9.30
N GLN A 460 -1.39 31.31 -8.31
CA GLN A 460 -2.84 31.25 -8.14
C GLN A 460 -3.37 32.17 -7.01
N VAL A 461 -2.51 32.96 -6.37
CA VAL A 461 -2.92 33.87 -5.30
C VAL A 461 -3.96 34.88 -5.82
N GLY A 462 -5.08 35.02 -5.11
CA GLY A 462 -6.24 35.86 -5.48
C GLY A 462 -7.32 35.12 -6.28
N ASN A 463 -7.01 33.95 -6.87
CA ASN A 463 -7.97 33.13 -7.60
C ASN A 463 -8.94 32.41 -6.65
N VAL A 464 -10.13 32.11 -7.16
CA VAL A 464 -11.21 31.44 -6.42
C VAL A 464 -11.42 30.05 -6.98
N PHE A 465 -11.52 29.06 -6.06
CA PHE A 465 -11.69 27.65 -6.40
C PHE A 465 -12.84 27.04 -5.60
N LYS A 466 -13.45 26.01 -6.16
CA LYS A 466 -14.37 25.12 -5.45
C LYS A 466 -13.60 23.98 -4.82
N GLY A 467 -14.10 23.49 -3.70
CA GLY A 467 -13.47 22.36 -3.01
C GLY A 467 -14.37 21.78 -1.93
N VAL A 468 -13.82 20.79 -1.26
CA VAL A 468 -14.47 20.04 -0.19
C VAL A 468 -13.64 20.14 1.09
N ILE A 469 -14.30 20.30 2.24
CA ILE A 469 -13.62 20.27 3.54
C ILE A 469 -13.07 18.84 3.76
N SER A 470 -11.74 18.71 3.71
CA SER A 470 -11.01 17.44 3.82
C SER A 470 -10.55 17.11 5.25
N SER A 471 -10.52 18.09 6.14
CA SER A 471 -10.20 17.91 7.56
C SER A 471 -10.70 19.08 8.39
N VAL A 472 -11.12 18.84 9.64
CA VAL A 472 -11.55 19.86 10.59
C VAL A 472 -10.71 19.77 11.85
N THR A 473 -10.23 20.89 12.34
CA THR A 473 -9.39 21.02 13.54
C THR A 473 -9.90 22.14 14.45
N GLY A 474 -9.33 22.28 15.65
CA GLY A 474 -9.69 23.37 16.56
C GLY A 474 -9.25 24.77 16.09
N PHE A 475 -8.30 24.87 15.15
CA PHE A 475 -7.78 26.12 14.63
C PHE A 475 -8.30 26.49 13.23
N GLY A 476 -9.13 25.63 12.61
CA GLY A 476 -9.67 25.84 11.28
C GLY A 476 -10.04 24.55 10.58
N PHE A 477 -10.25 24.64 9.29
CA PHE A 477 -10.48 23.46 8.44
C PHE A 477 -9.66 23.52 7.16
N PHE A 478 -9.27 22.34 6.68
CA PHE A 478 -8.58 22.19 5.41
C PHE A 478 -9.60 21.97 4.30
N VAL A 479 -9.34 22.57 3.15
CA VAL A 479 -10.15 22.43 1.95
C VAL A 479 -9.29 21.83 0.86
N ARG A 480 -9.75 20.72 0.26
CA ARG A 480 -9.17 20.14 -0.94
C ARG A 480 -9.86 20.74 -2.16
N LEU A 481 -9.09 21.34 -3.05
CA LEU A 481 -9.59 21.91 -4.30
C LEU A 481 -9.98 20.80 -5.28
N ASP A 482 -11.15 20.90 -5.92
CA ASP A 482 -11.72 19.84 -6.77
C ASP A 482 -10.85 19.52 -8.00
N GLU A 483 -10.27 20.54 -8.65
CA GLU A 483 -9.53 20.36 -9.92
C GLU A 483 -8.02 20.13 -9.71
N LEU A 484 -7.49 20.56 -8.57
CA LEU A 484 -6.05 20.59 -8.33
C LEU A 484 -5.58 19.56 -7.30
N PHE A 485 -6.50 18.96 -6.52
CA PHE A 485 -6.19 18.02 -5.44
C PHE A 485 -5.18 18.58 -4.41
N ILE A 486 -5.21 19.91 -4.22
CA ILE A 486 -4.36 20.65 -3.29
C ILE A 486 -5.16 21.02 -2.07
N ASP A 487 -4.61 20.76 -0.89
CA ASP A 487 -5.22 21.14 0.38
C ASP A 487 -4.67 22.50 0.85
N GLY A 488 -5.53 23.36 1.34
CA GLY A 488 -5.17 24.63 2.00
C GLY A 488 -6.02 24.87 3.24
N LEU A 489 -5.54 25.73 4.13
CA LEU A 489 -6.13 26.01 5.42
C LEU A 489 -7.04 27.24 5.37
N VAL A 490 -8.29 27.09 5.78
CA VAL A 490 -9.14 28.20 6.23
C VAL A 490 -9.01 28.29 7.74
N HIS A 491 -8.24 29.28 8.24
CA HIS A 491 -8.04 29.47 9.66
C HIS A 491 -9.29 30.03 10.34
N VAL A 492 -9.58 29.61 11.56
CA VAL A 492 -10.78 30.04 12.30
C VAL A 492 -10.89 31.56 12.46
N SER A 493 -9.76 32.28 12.52
CA SER A 493 -9.74 33.74 12.61
C SER A 493 -10.13 34.46 11.32
N SER A 494 -10.16 33.77 10.17
CA SER A 494 -10.63 34.33 8.89
C SER A 494 -12.13 34.08 8.66
N LEU A 495 -12.77 33.31 9.55
CA LEU A 495 -14.21 33.12 9.54
C LEU A 495 -14.90 34.33 10.22
N ASP A 496 -16.04 34.73 9.70
CA ASP A 496 -16.78 35.91 10.20
C ASP A 496 -17.01 35.86 11.71
N ASN A 497 -17.00 37.00 12.33
CA ASN A 497 -17.16 37.45 13.73
C ASN A 497 -17.91 36.52 14.70
N ASP A 498 -17.57 35.25 14.76
CA ASP A 498 -18.11 34.28 15.72
C ASP A 498 -16.99 33.50 16.40
N TYR A 499 -17.30 32.96 17.56
CA TYR A 499 -16.41 32.03 18.25
C TYR A 499 -16.78 30.61 17.85
N TYR A 500 -15.83 29.87 17.26
CA TYR A 500 -16.06 28.52 16.76
C TYR A 500 -15.54 27.44 17.73
N ARG A 501 -16.42 26.53 18.11
CA ARG A 501 -16.10 25.39 18.93
C ARG A 501 -15.90 24.16 18.07
N PHE A 502 -14.78 23.46 18.27
CA PHE A 502 -14.50 22.19 17.61
C PHE A 502 -15.21 21.03 18.29
N ASP A 503 -16.01 20.31 17.52
CA ASP A 503 -16.63 19.03 17.91
C ASP A 503 -15.84 17.90 17.27
N GLN A 504 -15.00 17.24 18.06
CA GLN A 504 -14.12 16.17 17.59
C GLN A 504 -14.89 14.93 17.12
N VAL A 505 -16.04 14.61 17.75
CA VAL A 505 -16.88 13.46 17.37
C VAL A 505 -17.62 13.75 16.07
N GLY A 506 -18.25 14.92 15.97
CA GLY A 506 -18.96 15.35 14.78
C GLY A 506 -18.04 15.84 13.65
N GLN A 507 -16.71 15.89 13.84
CA GLN A 507 -15.72 16.42 12.89
C GLN A 507 -16.19 17.75 12.27
N ARG A 508 -16.51 18.71 13.14
CA ARG A 508 -17.10 20.00 12.73
C ARG A 508 -16.68 21.16 13.61
N LEU A 509 -16.66 22.35 13.02
CA LEU A 509 -16.62 23.63 13.75
C LEU A 509 -18.05 24.20 13.83
N MET A 510 -18.44 24.62 15.03
CA MET A 510 -19.76 25.22 15.29
C MET A 510 -19.60 26.61 15.84
N GLY A 511 -20.17 27.59 15.18
CA GLY A 511 -20.26 28.97 15.68
C GLY A 511 -21.23 29.06 16.86
N GLU A 512 -20.77 29.65 17.98
CA GLU A 512 -21.56 29.74 19.21
C GLU A 512 -22.72 30.71 19.08
N SER A 513 -22.54 31.81 18.35
CA SER A 513 -23.56 32.84 18.18
C SER A 513 -24.38 32.63 16.92
N SER A 514 -23.75 32.34 15.79
CA SER A 514 -24.41 32.21 14.48
C SER A 514 -25.08 30.87 14.27
N GLY A 515 -24.61 29.80 15.00
CA GLY A 515 -24.99 28.42 14.72
C GLY A 515 -24.46 27.90 13.38
N GLN A 516 -23.62 28.69 12.68
CA GLN A 516 -22.97 28.26 11.45
C GLN A 516 -22.07 27.04 11.73
N THR A 517 -22.15 26.06 10.87
CA THR A 517 -21.40 24.82 11.07
C THR A 517 -20.64 24.45 9.81
N TYR A 518 -19.34 24.17 9.95
CA TYR A 518 -18.49 23.64 8.89
C TYR A 518 -18.10 22.20 9.23
N ARG A 519 -18.43 21.29 8.33
CA ARG A 519 -18.24 19.85 8.54
C ARG A 519 -17.30 19.28 7.50
N LEU A 520 -16.67 18.21 7.87
CA LEU A 520 -15.97 17.34 6.97
C LEU A 520 -16.93 16.92 5.82
N GLY A 521 -16.49 17.07 4.55
CA GLY A 521 -17.30 16.77 3.37
C GLY A 521 -18.22 17.90 2.88
N ASP A 522 -18.32 19.03 3.58
CA ASP A 522 -19.09 20.18 3.09
C ASP A 522 -18.39 20.83 1.88
N ARG A 523 -19.19 21.20 0.86
CA ARG A 523 -18.68 21.93 -0.30
C ARG A 523 -18.55 23.42 0.02
N VAL A 524 -17.41 23.95 -0.40
CA VAL A 524 -17.06 25.36 -0.15
C VAL A 524 -16.41 25.98 -1.39
N GLU A 525 -16.50 27.29 -1.45
CA GLU A 525 -15.75 28.08 -2.41
C GLU A 525 -14.77 28.96 -1.63
N VAL A 526 -13.49 28.89 -2.02
CA VAL A 526 -12.40 29.54 -1.30
C VAL A 526 -11.52 30.36 -2.24
N ARG A 527 -10.93 31.42 -1.71
CA ARG A 527 -9.90 32.22 -2.40
C ARG A 527 -8.54 31.90 -1.82
N VAL A 528 -7.54 31.81 -2.68
CA VAL A 528 -6.13 31.67 -2.26
C VAL A 528 -5.67 33.04 -1.73
N GLU A 529 -5.37 33.13 -0.44
CA GLU A 529 -4.95 34.39 0.21
C GLU A 529 -3.42 34.51 0.23
N ALA A 530 -2.73 33.46 0.63
CA ALA A 530 -1.28 33.46 0.76
C ALA A 530 -0.69 32.06 0.59
N VAL A 531 0.55 32.01 0.13
CA VAL A 531 1.35 30.78 0.08
C VAL A 531 2.65 31.03 0.82
N ASN A 532 2.92 30.21 1.84
CA ASN A 532 4.17 30.24 2.59
C ASN A 532 5.05 29.07 2.17
N MET A 533 6.08 29.35 1.37
CA MET A 533 7.00 28.34 0.85
C MET A 533 7.86 27.71 1.95
N ASP A 534 8.26 28.46 2.99
CA ASP A 534 9.11 28.00 4.06
C ASP A 534 8.39 26.99 4.97
N GLU A 535 7.11 27.27 5.26
CA GLU A 535 6.26 26.40 6.08
C GLU A 535 5.46 25.40 5.24
N ARG A 536 5.51 25.50 3.91
CA ARG A 536 4.74 24.69 2.95
C ARG A 536 3.24 24.74 3.26
N LYS A 537 2.71 25.96 3.46
CA LYS A 537 1.32 26.20 3.81
C LYS A 537 0.65 27.07 2.77
N ILE A 538 -0.60 26.74 2.49
CA ILE A 538 -1.47 27.51 1.62
C ILE A 538 -2.65 27.97 2.46
N ASP A 539 -2.83 29.28 2.57
CA ASP A 539 -3.91 29.88 3.32
C ASP A 539 -5.05 30.27 2.37
N PHE A 540 -6.25 29.86 2.74
CA PHE A 540 -7.47 30.18 2.03
C PHE A 540 -8.38 31.09 2.85
N SER A 541 -9.18 31.94 2.19
CA SER A 541 -10.33 32.59 2.77
C SER A 541 -11.62 31.97 2.22
N LEU A 542 -12.60 31.80 3.08
CA LEU A 542 -13.92 31.30 2.71
C LEU A 542 -14.72 32.36 1.98
N ILE A 543 -15.23 32.04 0.79
CA ILE A 543 -16.13 32.90 0.01
C ILE A 543 -17.59 32.48 0.24
N SER A 544 -17.88 31.18 0.07
CA SER A 544 -19.22 30.65 0.28
C SER A 544 -19.16 29.18 0.75
N SER A 545 -20.22 28.75 1.42
CA SER A 545 -20.37 27.33 1.81
C SER A 545 -21.76 26.84 1.38
N GLU A 546 -21.77 25.73 0.62
CA GLU A 546 -23.00 25.02 0.30
C GLU A 546 -23.20 23.90 1.32
N ARG A 547 -24.34 23.88 2.01
CA ARG A 547 -24.68 22.75 2.89
C ARG A 547 -24.95 21.53 2.04
N ALA A 548 -24.23 20.46 2.27
CA ALA A 548 -24.57 19.16 1.70
C ALA A 548 -26.04 18.82 2.06
N PRO A 549 -26.88 18.45 1.09
CA PRO A 549 -28.28 18.17 1.35
C PRO A 549 -28.38 16.99 2.34
N ARG A 550 -29.01 17.27 3.49
CA ARG A 550 -29.31 16.25 4.50
C ARG A 550 -30.28 15.21 3.94
N ASN A 551 -29.79 14.17 3.30
CA ASN A 551 -30.56 12.95 3.04
C ASN A 551 -30.49 11.94 4.21
N VAL A 552 -30.29 12.45 5.42
CA VAL A 552 -30.30 11.62 6.63
C VAL A 552 -31.68 11.70 7.24
N GLY A 553 -32.45 10.62 7.11
CA GLY A 553 -33.64 10.39 7.95
C GLY A 553 -35.00 10.29 7.28
N LYS A 554 -35.16 10.53 5.99
CA LYS A 554 -36.48 10.27 5.35
C LYS A 554 -36.68 8.80 5.00
N THR A 555 -35.64 8.09 4.56
CA THR A 555 -35.71 6.66 4.22
C THR A 555 -35.87 5.74 5.41
N ALA A 556 -35.23 6.04 6.56
CA ALA A 556 -35.40 5.24 7.77
C ALA A 556 -36.78 5.45 8.41
N ARG A 557 -37.29 6.69 8.40
CA ARG A 557 -38.63 7.00 8.90
C ARG A 557 -39.73 6.49 7.95
N GLU A 558 -39.51 6.49 6.64
CA GLU A 558 -40.45 5.90 5.67
C GLU A 558 -40.42 4.37 5.67
N LYS A 559 -39.24 3.73 5.85
CA LYS A 559 -39.16 2.28 6.06
C LYS A 559 -39.79 1.84 7.40
N ALA A 560 -39.62 2.61 8.48
CA ALA A 560 -40.29 2.36 9.75
C ALA A 560 -41.82 2.54 9.64
N LYS A 561 -42.31 3.58 8.96
CA LYS A 561 -43.74 3.75 8.68
C LYS A 561 -44.31 2.70 7.72
N ARG A 562 -43.55 2.22 6.73
CA ARG A 562 -43.95 1.10 5.87
C ARG A 562 -43.92 -0.23 6.62
N GLY A 563 -43.03 -0.43 7.59
CA GLY A 563 -42.99 -1.60 8.47
C GLY A 563 -44.19 -1.65 9.43
N GLU A 564 -44.66 -0.50 9.95
CA GLU A 564 -45.83 -0.43 10.78
C GLU A 564 -47.15 -0.58 9.98
N THR A 565 -47.23 -0.04 8.77
CA THR A 565 -48.39 -0.25 7.88
C THR A 565 -48.47 -1.68 7.39
N ALA A 566 -47.35 -2.37 7.17
CA ALA A 566 -47.33 -3.79 6.79
C ALA A 566 -47.71 -4.72 7.94
N LYS A 567 -47.36 -4.39 9.20
CA LYS A 567 -47.79 -5.14 10.41
C LYS A 567 -49.28 -4.95 10.70
N ASN A 568 -49.86 -3.82 10.38
CA ASN A 568 -51.30 -3.58 10.56
C ASN A 568 -52.15 -4.13 9.40
N ALA A 569 -51.59 -4.28 8.19
CA ALA A 569 -52.28 -4.95 7.09
C ALA A 569 -52.33 -6.47 7.23
N GLY A 570 -51.35 -7.09 7.93
CA GLY A 570 -51.32 -8.52 8.21
C GLY A 570 -52.32 -9.00 9.23
N LYS A 571 -52.87 -8.12 10.08
CA LYS A 571 -53.88 -8.47 11.11
C LYS A 571 -55.33 -8.40 10.63
N ARG A 572 -55.61 -7.91 9.41
CA ARG A 572 -56.99 -7.81 8.87
C ARG A 572 -57.35 -8.84 7.78
N ARG A 573 -56.49 -9.83 7.50
CA ARG A 573 -56.74 -10.84 6.47
C ARG A 573 -56.75 -12.29 6.98
N GLN A 574 -57.18 -12.55 8.20
CA GLN A 574 -57.48 -13.90 8.70
C GLN A 574 -58.94 -14.00 9.08
N VAL A 575 -59.85 -13.87 8.15
CA VAL A 575 -61.19 -14.43 8.19
C VAL A 575 -61.60 -14.81 6.79
N GLY A 576 -61.70 -16.12 6.50
CA GLY A 576 -62.48 -16.69 5.42
C GLY A 576 -61.72 -17.21 4.19
N LYS A 577 -61.39 -18.46 4.16
CA LYS A 577 -61.95 -19.52 3.28
C LYS A 577 -61.08 -20.79 3.33
N LYS A 578 -61.69 -21.84 3.84
CA LYS A 578 -61.27 -23.23 3.62
C LYS A 578 -61.55 -23.60 2.14
N VAL A 579 -60.57 -24.20 1.48
CA VAL A 579 -60.79 -25.15 0.38
C VAL A 579 -59.69 -26.20 0.47
N ASN A 580 -60.18 -27.46 0.61
CA ASN A 580 -59.38 -28.68 0.62
C ASN A 580 -58.74 -28.93 -0.75
N PHE A 581 -57.54 -29.49 -0.79
CA PHE A 581 -57.17 -30.54 -1.72
C PHE A 581 -56.06 -31.41 -1.11
N GLU A 582 -56.30 -32.70 -1.12
CA GLU A 582 -55.46 -33.79 -0.64
C GLU A 582 -54.46 -34.26 -1.71
N PRO A 583 -53.58 -35.23 -1.40
CA PRO A 583 -52.23 -35.31 -1.91
C PRO A 583 -52.01 -36.43 -2.93
N ASP A 584 -50.89 -36.43 -3.60
CA ASP A 584 -50.35 -37.64 -4.23
C ASP A 584 -48.85 -37.85 -3.96
N SER A 585 -48.69 -38.99 -3.45
CA SER A 585 -47.66 -39.99 -3.16
C SER A 585 -46.43 -40.04 -4.08
N ALA A 586 -45.25 -40.24 -3.53
CA ALA A 586 -44.49 -41.49 -3.39
C ALA A 586 -42.96 -41.16 -3.46
N PHE A 587 -42.14 -41.60 -2.60
CA PHE A 587 -41.38 -42.80 -2.38
C PHE A 587 -40.48 -42.66 -1.14
N ARG A 588 -40.67 -43.49 -0.17
CA ARG A 588 -39.85 -44.44 0.59
C ARG A 588 -38.31 -44.24 0.49
N GLY A 589 -37.54 -44.33 1.51
CA GLY A 589 -37.46 -44.95 2.84
C GLY A 589 -36.03 -44.77 3.28
N GLU A 590 -35.56 -44.94 4.39
CA GLU A 590 -35.64 -45.78 5.57
C GLU A 590 -34.78 -45.17 6.69
N LYS A 591 -35.30 -45.08 7.86
CA LYS A 591 -34.92 -45.53 9.18
C LYS A 591 -33.43 -45.65 9.54
N ALA A 592 -32.95 -44.98 10.65
CA ALA A 592 -33.02 -45.54 11.98
C ALA A 592 -32.44 -44.60 13.06
N LYS A 593 -33.21 -44.43 14.16
CA LYS A 593 -32.93 -44.60 15.60
C LYS A 593 -31.52 -44.14 16.08
N GLY A 594 -31.31 -43.33 17.13
CA GLY A 594 -32.08 -43.07 18.31
C GLY A 594 -31.15 -42.79 19.49
N LYS A 595 -31.59 -41.98 20.49
CA LYS A 595 -31.11 -41.91 21.88
C LYS A 595 -29.72 -41.27 22.15
N ALA A 596 -29.42 -40.43 23.11
CA ALA A 596 -30.06 -39.97 24.34
C ALA A 596 -29.05 -39.00 25.00
N LYS A 597 -29.56 -38.08 25.79
CA LYS A 597 -28.90 -37.20 26.77
C LYS A 597 -27.74 -37.82 27.53
N LYS A 598 -26.65 -37.07 27.78
CA LYS A 598 -26.05 -36.99 29.14
C LYS A 598 -25.23 -35.73 29.32
N GLU A 599 -25.58 -34.95 30.34
CA GLU A 599 -24.77 -33.92 31.00
C GLU A 599 -23.48 -34.53 31.57
N LYS A 600 -22.38 -33.78 31.53
CA LYS A 600 -21.28 -33.93 32.51
C LYS A 600 -20.50 -32.64 32.68
N LYS A 601 -20.70 -31.99 33.78
CA LYS A 601 -19.81 -31.47 34.83
C LYS A 601 -18.39 -31.05 34.42
N ALA A 602 -18.10 -29.81 34.79
CA ALA A 602 -16.78 -29.17 34.85
C ALA A 602 -15.78 -29.98 35.69
N LYS A 603 -14.53 -30.08 35.20
CA LYS A 603 -13.37 -30.52 35.98
C LYS A 603 -12.36 -29.41 36.15
N ASN A 604 -11.95 -29.19 37.39
CA ASN A 604 -10.86 -28.31 37.84
C ASN A 604 -9.50 -28.70 37.24
N PRO A 605 -8.59 -27.71 36.99
CA PRO A 605 -7.26 -28.00 36.47
C PRO A 605 -6.32 -28.54 37.54
N SER A 606 -5.46 -29.46 37.13
CA SER A 606 -4.56 -30.26 37.93
C SER A 606 -3.36 -29.48 38.51
N ALA A 607 -2.86 -30.00 39.63
CA ALA A 607 -1.75 -29.50 40.46
C ALA A 607 -0.41 -29.18 39.75
N LYS A 608 -0.28 -29.42 38.45
CA LYS A 608 0.94 -29.12 37.69
C LYS A 608 1.06 -27.64 37.28
N THR A 609 -0.06 -26.93 37.16
CA THR A 609 -0.10 -25.51 36.77
C THR A 609 0.22 -24.57 37.94
N GLN A 610 0.00 -25.00 39.16
CA GLN A 610 0.32 -24.21 40.37
C GLN A 610 1.83 -24.21 40.72
N LYS A 611 2.60 -25.25 40.32
CA LYS A 611 4.04 -25.31 40.55
C LYS A 611 4.87 -24.40 39.62
N ILE A 612 4.37 -24.10 38.41
CA ILE A 612 5.06 -23.22 37.44
C ILE A 612 4.89 -21.75 37.86
N ALA A 613 3.75 -21.36 38.42
CA ALA A 613 3.52 -19.98 38.87
C ALA A 613 4.35 -19.62 40.13
N ALA A 614 4.62 -20.57 41.00
CA ALA A 614 5.44 -20.39 42.22
C ALA A 614 6.94 -20.24 41.89
N ALA A 615 7.44 -20.97 40.89
CA ALA A 615 8.85 -20.90 40.45
C ALA A 615 9.21 -19.58 39.77
N THR A 616 8.28 -18.96 39.05
CA THR A 616 8.47 -17.69 38.37
C THR A 616 8.48 -16.50 39.33
N LYS A 617 7.73 -16.62 40.45
CA LYS A 617 7.70 -15.56 41.50
C LYS A 617 8.95 -15.57 42.37
N ALA A 618 9.58 -16.73 42.59
CA ALA A 618 10.83 -16.88 43.31
C ALA A 618 12.05 -16.35 42.51
N LYS A 619 12.08 -16.55 41.17
CA LYS A 619 13.14 -16.02 40.32
C LYS A 619 13.09 -14.47 40.17
N ARG A 620 11.93 -13.83 40.30
CA ARG A 620 11.80 -12.37 40.30
C ARG A 620 12.23 -11.73 41.62
N ALA A 621 12.07 -12.43 42.73
CA ALA A 621 12.52 -11.95 44.06
C ALA A 621 14.06 -12.04 44.24
N ALA A 622 14.69 -13.06 43.64
CA ALA A 622 16.15 -13.21 43.70
C ALA A 622 16.92 -12.18 42.84
N LYS A 623 16.31 -11.72 41.74
CA LYS A 623 16.90 -10.72 40.83
C LYS A 623 16.79 -9.26 41.35
N LYS A 624 15.97 -9.03 42.40
CA LYS A 624 15.82 -7.72 43.04
C LYS A 624 16.76 -7.52 44.22
N LYS A 625 17.38 -8.61 44.74
CA LYS A 625 18.37 -8.55 45.86
C LYS A 625 19.84 -8.52 45.40
N SER A 626 20.12 -8.55 44.10
CA SER A 626 21.49 -8.45 43.56
C SER A 626 21.73 -7.12 42.80
N ALA A 627 20.86 -6.14 42.99
CA ALA A 627 20.93 -4.82 42.37
C ALA A 627 20.75 -3.68 43.39
N GLU A 628 21.05 -3.96 44.70
CA GLU A 628 21.32 -2.96 45.73
C GLU A 628 22.75 -3.08 46.24
#